data_1db8d9595954a709ff698fdd9dc4b624
#
_entry.id   1db8d9595954a709ff698fdd9dc4b624
#
_cell.length_a   1.000
_cell.length_b   1.000
_cell.length_c   1.000
_cell.angle_alpha   90.00
_cell.angle_beta   90.00
_cell.angle_gamma   90.00
#
_symmetry.space_group_name_H-M   'P 1'
#
loop_
_entity.id
_entity.type
_entity.pdbx_description
1 polymer ?
#
loop_
_entity_poly.entity_id
_entity_poly.type
_entity_poly.pdbx_seq_one_letter_code
_entity_poly.pdbx_strand_id
1 'polypeptide(L)'
;MKRIFSTDLPDKLPGRLVLFASSILAFLAGTTVYLLGRDWATTQFLSPVSAWQPELQVSFGFLGANLPSLCHAYTFTLLIILALWPARHARVTGAFSWLFVASALECLQAEAISDAVVIGTSWFVGSPFADGLLAYMTNGHFDVADLAATAVGVSGAFVATSILEEKT
;
A
#
# COMPACT_ATOMS: atom_id res chain seq x y z
N MET A 1 34.29 19.27 -21.61
CA MET A 1 32.83 19.14 -21.51
C MET A 1 32.45 17.72 -21.94
N LYS A 2 32.46 16.74 -21.00
CA LYS A 2 32.17 15.33 -21.28
C LYS A 2 30.66 15.12 -21.35
N ARG A 3 30.22 14.41 -22.40
CA ARG A 3 28.82 14.10 -22.70
C ARG A 3 28.14 13.38 -21.50
N ILE A 4 27.13 14.03 -20.93
CA ILE A 4 26.32 13.56 -19.80
C ILE A 4 25.12 12.73 -20.30
N PHE A 5 25.07 12.36 -21.55
CA PHE A 5 24.04 11.45 -22.06
C PHE A 5 24.68 10.07 -22.29
N SER A 6 24.65 9.25 -21.27
CA SER A 6 24.86 7.81 -21.41
C SER A 6 23.59 7.23 -22.08
N THR A 7 23.81 6.54 -23.21
CA THR A 7 22.78 5.90 -24.05
C THR A 7 22.31 4.55 -23.47
N ASP A 8 22.38 4.34 -22.18
CA ASP A 8 22.09 3.05 -21.52
C ASP A 8 20.59 2.83 -21.22
N LEU A 9 19.69 3.63 -21.81
CA LEU A 9 18.24 3.54 -21.56
C LEU A 9 17.49 2.33 -22.15
N PRO A 10 17.87 1.71 -23.31
CA PRO A 10 17.05 0.66 -23.92
C PRO A 10 17.05 -0.68 -23.17
N ASP A 11 18.17 -1.07 -22.56
CA ASP A 11 18.33 -2.42 -22.01
C ASP A 11 17.62 -2.63 -20.66
N LYS A 12 17.32 -1.55 -19.93
CA LYS A 12 16.63 -1.61 -18.62
C LYS A 12 15.11 -1.53 -18.69
N LEU A 13 14.57 -1.23 -19.87
CA LEU A 13 13.12 -1.06 -20.08
C LEU A 13 12.31 -2.35 -19.79
N PRO A 14 12.74 -3.55 -20.25
CA PRO A 14 11.97 -4.78 -20.00
C PRO A 14 11.81 -5.09 -18.50
N GLY A 15 12.85 -4.90 -17.69
CA GLY A 15 12.79 -5.14 -16.25
C GLY A 15 11.79 -4.22 -15.54
N ARG A 16 11.74 -2.94 -15.93
CA ARG A 16 10.78 -1.98 -15.34
C ARG A 16 9.33 -2.31 -15.70
N LEU A 17 9.09 -2.75 -16.94
CA LEU A 17 7.76 -3.19 -17.37
C LEU A 17 7.30 -4.42 -16.59
N VAL A 18 8.19 -5.37 -16.31
CA VAL A 18 7.89 -6.54 -15.49
C VAL A 18 7.53 -6.12 -14.06
N LEU A 19 8.30 -5.21 -13.44
CA LEU A 19 7.99 -4.69 -12.10
C LEU A 19 6.66 -3.95 -12.09
N PHE A 20 6.39 -3.12 -13.08
CA PHE A 20 5.12 -2.40 -13.18
C PHE A 20 3.95 -3.37 -13.36
N ALA A 21 4.06 -4.36 -14.26
CA ALA A 21 3.04 -5.37 -14.46
C ALA A 21 2.80 -6.19 -13.18
N SER A 22 3.86 -6.58 -12.47
CA SER A 22 3.72 -7.29 -11.18
C SER A 22 3.03 -6.46 -10.11
N SER A 23 3.28 -5.13 -10.08
CA SER A 23 2.59 -4.23 -9.15
C SER A 23 1.09 -4.16 -9.46
N ILE A 24 0.71 -4.06 -10.73
CA ILE A 24 -0.70 -4.07 -11.14
C ILE A 24 -1.38 -5.39 -10.77
N LEU A 25 -0.73 -6.53 -11.04
CA LEU A 25 -1.28 -7.85 -10.70
C LEU A 25 -1.47 -8.01 -9.18
N ALA A 26 -0.49 -7.61 -8.39
CA ALA A 26 -0.60 -7.64 -6.94
C ALA A 26 -1.73 -6.71 -6.45
N PHE A 27 -1.82 -5.49 -6.98
CA PHE A 27 -2.90 -4.57 -6.66
C PHE A 27 -4.28 -5.16 -6.95
N LEU A 28 -4.47 -5.72 -8.14
CA LEU A 28 -5.72 -6.35 -8.54
C LEU A 28 -6.06 -7.55 -7.63
N ALA A 29 -5.08 -8.38 -7.29
CA ALA A 29 -5.29 -9.52 -6.40
C ALA A 29 -5.73 -9.06 -4.99
N GLY A 30 -5.01 -8.12 -4.38
CA GLY A 30 -5.37 -7.58 -3.07
C GLY A 30 -6.75 -6.90 -3.07
N THR A 31 -7.02 -6.08 -4.09
CA THR A 31 -8.31 -5.40 -4.25
C THR A 31 -9.46 -6.40 -4.44
N THR A 32 -9.27 -7.45 -5.25
CA THR A 32 -10.29 -8.47 -5.45
C THR A 32 -10.64 -9.19 -4.15
N VAL A 33 -9.62 -9.59 -3.38
CA VAL A 33 -9.83 -10.24 -2.08
C VAL A 33 -10.53 -9.28 -1.11
N TYR A 34 -10.15 -8.00 -1.10
CA TYR A 34 -10.78 -6.98 -0.28
C TYR A 34 -12.26 -6.79 -0.63
N LEU A 35 -12.59 -6.66 -1.94
CA LEU A 35 -13.95 -6.41 -2.40
C LEU A 35 -14.88 -7.64 -2.21
N LEU A 36 -14.36 -8.86 -2.43
CA LEU A 36 -15.16 -10.07 -2.30
C LEU A 36 -15.23 -10.60 -0.87
N GLY A 37 -14.25 -10.24 -0.03
CA GLY A 37 -14.15 -10.76 1.35
C GLY A 37 -14.74 -9.87 2.42
N ARG A 38 -15.14 -8.64 2.09
CA ARG A 38 -15.63 -7.66 3.06
C ARG A 38 -17.11 -7.34 2.86
N ASP A 39 -17.82 -7.11 3.95
CA ASP A 39 -19.15 -6.50 3.92
C ASP A 39 -18.98 -5.00 3.64
N TRP A 40 -19.50 -4.54 2.51
CA TRP A 40 -19.35 -3.15 2.07
C TRP A 40 -20.10 -2.17 2.97
N ALA A 41 -21.22 -2.59 3.57
CA ALA A 41 -22.01 -1.72 4.45
C ALA A 41 -21.23 -1.31 5.71
N THR A 42 -20.35 -2.19 6.19
CA THR A 42 -19.53 -1.96 7.40
C THR A 42 -18.11 -1.46 7.08
N THR A 43 -17.73 -1.47 5.80
CA THR A 43 -16.39 -1.05 5.37
C THR A 43 -16.40 0.42 4.97
N GLN A 44 -15.63 1.26 5.64
CA GLN A 44 -15.64 2.71 5.53
C GLN A 44 -15.59 3.24 4.09
N PHE A 45 -14.64 2.75 3.28
CA PHE A 45 -14.49 3.23 1.89
C PHE A 45 -15.52 2.64 0.93
N LEU A 46 -16.19 1.56 1.28
CA LEU A 46 -17.17 0.87 0.44
C LEU A 46 -18.60 1.18 0.84
N SER A 47 -18.85 1.65 2.06
CA SER A 47 -20.16 1.99 2.57
C SER A 47 -20.97 2.91 1.62
N PRO A 48 -20.41 3.97 1.00
CA PRO A 48 -21.15 4.81 0.06
C PRO A 48 -21.64 4.10 -1.21
N VAL A 49 -21.02 2.99 -1.56
CA VAL A 49 -21.34 2.19 -2.76
C VAL A 49 -21.85 0.78 -2.41
N SER A 50 -22.25 0.57 -1.16
CA SER A 50 -22.69 -0.75 -0.65
C SER A 50 -23.88 -1.33 -1.41
N ALA A 51 -24.74 -0.49 -2.01
CA ALA A 51 -25.83 -0.92 -2.86
C ALA A 51 -25.39 -1.71 -4.12
N TRP A 52 -24.11 -1.59 -4.51
CA TRP A 52 -23.53 -2.31 -5.66
C TRP A 52 -22.67 -3.50 -5.23
N GLN A 53 -22.75 -3.89 -3.95
CA GLN A 53 -22.01 -5.06 -3.45
C GLN A 53 -22.36 -6.30 -4.27
N PRO A 54 -21.36 -7.07 -4.75
CA PRO A 54 -21.60 -8.33 -5.44
C PRO A 54 -22.33 -9.31 -4.53
N GLU A 55 -23.26 -10.08 -5.08
CA GLU A 55 -23.93 -11.18 -4.33
C GLU A 55 -22.93 -12.27 -3.92
N LEU A 56 -21.84 -12.44 -4.68
CA LEU A 56 -20.78 -13.38 -4.37
C LEU A 56 -19.90 -12.84 -3.25
N GLN A 57 -20.12 -13.32 -2.05
CA GLN A 57 -19.26 -13.10 -0.89
C GLN A 57 -18.40 -14.33 -0.66
N VAL A 58 -17.09 -14.16 -0.51
CA VAL A 58 -16.14 -15.26 -0.33
C VAL A 58 -15.40 -15.07 0.99
N SER A 59 -15.49 -16.08 1.86
CA SER A 59 -14.68 -16.07 3.08
C SER A 59 -13.27 -16.56 2.76
N PHE A 60 -12.30 -15.67 2.79
CA PHE A 60 -10.88 -15.99 2.60
C PHE A 60 -10.15 -16.27 3.93
N GLY A 61 -10.85 -16.24 5.06
CA GLY A 61 -10.28 -16.47 6.39
C GLY A 61 -9.09 -15.56 6.67
N PHE A 62 -8.00 -16.11 7.20
CA PHE A 62 -6.77 -15.37 7.50
C PHE A 62 -6.17 -14.64 6.29
N LEU A 63 -6.23 -15.23 5.10
CA LEU A 63 -5.77 -14.59 3.88
C LEU A 63 -6.61 -13.36 3.53
N GLY A 64 -7.91 -13.41 3.74
CA GLY A 64 -8.80 -12.27 3.48
C GLY A 64 -8.50 -11.06 4.36
N ALA A 65 -8.05 -11.30 5.58
CA ALA A 65 -7.65 -10.24 6.49
C ALA A 65 -6.34 -9.56 6.04
N ASN A 66 -5.31 -10.34 5.69
CA ASN A 66 -3.93 -9.84 5.59
C ASN A 66 -3.40 -9.69 4.16
N LEU A 67 -3.92 -10.44 3.19
CA LEU A 67 -3.45 -10.39 1.80
C LEU A 67 -3.62 -9.01 1.15
N PRO A 68 -4.71 -8.27 1.36
CA PRO A 68 -4.82 -6.90 0.86
C PRO A 68 -3.67 -6.00 1.33
N SER A 69 -3.34 -6.02 2.62
CA SER A 69 -2.25 -5.23 3.20
C SER A 69 -0.89 -5.60 2.60
N LEU A 70 -0.61 -6.89 2.43
CA LEU A 70 0.60 -7.38 1.76
C LEU A 70 0.67 -6.90 0.30
N CYS A 71 -0.39 -7.10 -0.47
CA CYS A 71 -0.43 -6.75 -1.89
C CYS A 71 -0.33 -5.23 -2.10
N HIS A 72 -1.00 -4.44 -1.28
CA HIS A 72 -0.89 -2.98 -1.32
C HIS A 72 0.53 -2.52 -0.97
N ALA A 73 1.14 -3.08 0.08
CA ALA A 73 2.49 -2.74 0.47
C ALA A 73 3.51 -3.09 -0.62
N TYR A 74 3.41 -4.26 -1.24
CA TYR A 74 4.22 -4.64 -2.39
C TYR A 74 4.05 -3.66 -3.55
N THR A 75 2.81 -3.38 -3.92
CA THR A 75 2.46 -2.49 -5.05
C THR A 75 3.00 -1.09 -4.86
N PHE A 76 2.66 -0.43 -3.75
CA PHE A 76 3.05 0.95 -3.54
C PHE A 76 4.56 1.11 -3.34
N THR A 77 5.23 0.14 -2.73
CA THR A 77 6.69 0.11 -2.66
C THR A 77 7.31 0.09 -4.06
N LEU A 78 6.84 -0.81 -4.95
CA LEU A 78 7.31 -0.87 -6.33
C LEU A 78 7.04 0.43 -7.10
N LEU A 79 5.85 1.01 -6.97
CA LEU A 79 5.51 2.26 -7.65
C LEU A 79 6.41 3.41 -7.21
N ILE A 80 6.72 3.52 -5.90
CA ILE A 80 7.65 4.53 -5.39
C ILE A 80 9.07 4.28 -5.93
N ILE A 81 9.55 3.03 -5.92
CA ILE A 81 10.86 2.69 -6.47
C ILE A 81 10.93 3.05 -7.96
N LEU A 82 9.91 2.70 -8.74
CA LEU A 82 9.84 3.01 -10.17
C LEU A 82 9.78 4.53 -10.43
N ALA A 83 9.05 5.29 -9.62
CA ALA A 83 8.95 6.74 -9.72
C ALA A 83 10.29 7.44 -9.38
N LEU A 84 11.04 6.88 -8.43
CA LEU A 84 12.34 7.41 -8.03
C LEU A 84 13.49 6.93 -8.94
N TRP A 85 13.23 6.03 -9.87
CA TRP A 85 14.24 5.53 -10.81
C TRP A 85 14.71 6.66 -11.76
N PRO A 86 16.03 6.84 -11.99
CA PRO A 86 17.19 5.99 -11.70
C PRO A 86 18.02 6.43 -10.46
N ALA A 87 17.41 7.05 -9.46
CA ALA A 87 18.15 7.49 -8.28
C ALA A 87 18.87 6.33 -7.58
N ARG A 88 20.13 6.56 -7.17
CA ARG A 88 21.01 5.56 -6.56
C ARG A 88 20.36 4.82 -5.35
N HIS A 89 19.50 5.51 -4.61
CA HIS A 89 18.88 4.98 -3.39
C HIS A 89 17.37 4.71 -3.55
N ALA A 90 16.86 4.66 -4.79
CA ALA A 90 15.43 4.51 -5.07
C ALA A 90 14.81 3.32 -4.31
N ARG A 91 15.49 2.16 -4.28
CA ARG A 91 15.00 0.95 -3.59
C ARG A 91 14.87 1.16 -2.08
N VAL A 92 15.94 1.64 -1.47
CA VAL A 92 15.97 1.86 -0.02
C VAL A 92 14.94 2.93 0.36
N THR A 93 14.94 4.05 -0.37
CA THR A 93 13.99 5.14 -0.13
C THR A 93 12.56 4.68 -0.31
N GLY A 94 12.24 3.97 -1.40
CA GLY A 94 10.89 3.47 -1.66
C GLY A 94 10.41 2.48 -0.58
N ALA A 95 11.26 1.52 -0.20
CA ALA A 95 10.93 0.55 0.82
C ALA A 95 10.70 1.21 2.20
N PHE A 96 11.61 2.07 2.64
CA PHE A 96 11.47 2.75 3.94
C PHE A 96 10.33 3.75 3.96
N SER A 97 10.12 4.51 2.88
CA SER A 97 9.02 5.48 2.81
C SER A 97 7.67 4.80 2.95
N TRP A 98 7.44 3.71 2.18
CA TRP A 98 6.15 3.03 2.27
C TRP A 98 5.99 2.27 3.60
N LEU A 99 7.03 1.59 4.07
CA LEU A 99 6.98 0.92 5.36
C LEU A 99 6.63 1.91 6.49
N PHE A 100 7.26 3.08 6.48
CA PHE A 100 6.98 4.13 7.46
C PHE A 100 5.54 4.63 7.38
N VAL A 101 5.07 4.99 6.18
CA VAL A 101 3.69 5.50 5.99
C VAL A 101 2.65 4.46 6.39
N ALA A 102 2.79 3.22 5.90
CA ALA A 102 1.83 2.17 6.20
C ALA A 102 1.82 1.79 7.69
N SER A 103 3.01 1.69 8.31
CA SER A 103 3.10 1.41 9.75
C SER A 103 2.54 2.57 10.59
N ALA A 104 2.78 3.82 10.17
CA ALA A 104 2.22 4.97 10.87
C ALA A 104 0.68 4.97 10.80
N LEU A 105 0.10 4.71 9.62
CA LEU A 105 -1.35 4.62 9.45
C LEU A 105 -1.95 3.50 10.31
N GLU A 106 -1.29 2.34 10.39
CA GLU A 106 -1.73 1.24 11.24
C GLU A 106 -1.63 1.59 12.73
N CYS A 107 -0.52 2.20 13.17
CA CYS A 107 -0.37 2.65 14.55
C CYS A 107 -1.40 3.72 14.95
N LEU A 108 -1.83 4.57 14.01
CA LEU A 108 -2.87 5.57 14.25
C LEU A 108 -4.24 4.96 14.57
N GLN A 109 -4.48 3.69 14.24
CA GLN A 109 -5.70 2.95 14.59
C GLN A 109 -5.65 2.34 15.99
N ALA A 110 -4.51 2.40 16.69
CA ALA A 110 -4.42 1.99 18.09
C ALA A 110 -5.27 2.93 18.96
N GLU A 111 -6.17 2.39 19.76
CA GLU A 111 -7.17 3.13 20.53
C GLU A 111 -6.58 4.32 21.31
N ALA A 112 -5.47 4.08 22.03
CA ALA A 112 -4.82 5.15 22.80
C ALA A 112 -4.27 6.29 21.92
N ILE A 113 -3.90 6.02 20.66
CA ILE A 113 -3.37 7.03 19.74
C ILE A 113 -4.52 7.74 19.03
N SER A 114 -5.53 7.00 18.57
CA SER A 114 -6.70 7.57 17.89
C SER A 114 -7.44 8.54 18.80
N ASP A 115 -7.64 8.21 20.08
CA ASP A 115 -8.30 9.08 21.06
C ASP A 115 -7.50 10.37 21.28
N ALA A 116 -6.17 10.27 21.45
CA ALA A 116 -5.31 11.44 21.63
C ALA A 116 -5.33 12.36 20.39
N VAL A 117 -5.34 11.79 19.18
CA VAL A 117 -5.39 12.57 17.93
C VAL A 117 -6.76 13.23 17.75
N VAL A 118 -7.86 12.52 18.01
CA VAL A 118 -9.22 13.10 17.94
C VAL A 118 -9.35 14.30 18.85
N ILE A 119 -8.86 14.22 20.10
CA ILE A 119 -8.87 15.35 21.05
C ILE A 119 -8.01 16.52 20.53
N GLY A 120 -6.82 16.23 19.99
CA GLY A 120 -5.87 17.24 19.53
C GLY A 120 -6.24 17.91 18.21
N THR A 121 -7.12 17.29 17.40
CA THR A 121 -7.45 17.73 16.03
C THR A 121 -8.85 18.29 15.89
N SER A 122 -9.55 18.56 16.98
CA SER A 122 -10.91 19.11 16.98
C SER A 122 -11.08 20.42 16.16
N TRP A 123 -9.99 21.15 15.93
CA TRP A 123 -9.95 22.36 15.10
C TRP A 123 -9.86 22.09 13.58
N PHE A 124 -9.57 20.83 13.16
CA PHE A 124 -9.52 20.43 11.74
C PHE A 124 -10.83 19.84 11.22
N VAL A 125 -11.79 19.62 12.10
CA VAL A 125 -13.09 19.03 11.76
C VAL A 125 -13.79 19.90 10.72
N GLY A 126 -14.31 19.27 9.67
CA GLY A 126 -15.04 19.94 8.58
C GLY A 126 -14.31 19.99 7.24
N SER A 127 -13.07 19.47 7.15
CA SER A 127 -12.46 19.20 5.85
C SER A 127 -12.68 17.74 5.45
N PRO A 128 -13.10 17.43 4.21
CA PRO A 128 -13.36 16.03 3.79
C PRO A 128 -12.18 15.09 3.99
N PHE A 129 -10.96 15.60 3.87
CA PHE A 129 -9.75 14.82 4.11
C PHE A 129 -9.55 14.49 5.60
N ALA A 130 -9.71 15.50 6.47
CA ALA A 130 -9.55 15.30 7.91
C ALA A 130 -10.65 14.38 8.47
N ASP A 131 -11.90 14.58 8.04
CA ASP A 131 -13.02 13.75 8.44
C ASP A 131 -12.82 12.30 7.99
N GLY A 132 -12.32 12.09 6.76
CA GLY A 132 -11.97 10.75 6.25
C GLY A 132 -10.83 10.09 7.03
N LEU A 133 -9.80 10.84 7.40
CA LEU A 133 -8.68 10.32 8.19
C LEU A 133 -9.11 10.00 9.62
N LEU A 134 -9.89 10.87 10.26
CA LEU A 134 -10.43 10.63 11.59
C LEU A 134 -11.33 9.40 11.60
N ALA A 135 -12.22 9.26 10.63
CA ALA A 135 -13.08 8.10 10.50
C ALA A 135 -12.25 6.81 10.26
N TYR A 136 -11.18 6.86 9.47
CA TYR A 136 -10.25 5.75 9.29
C TYR A 136 -9.59 5.33 10.62
N MET A 137 -9.16 6.28 11.43
CA MET A 137 -8.52 6.02 12.71
C MET A 137 -9.49 5.46 13.75
N THR A 138 -10.70 6.03 13.84
CA THR A 138 -11.68 5.66 14.87
C THR A 138 -12.44 4.38 14.57
N ASN A 139 -12.63 4.04 13.29
CA ASN A 139 -13.34 2.82 12.87
C ASN A 139 -12.39 1.67 12.54
N GLY A 140 -11.09 1.92 12.43
CA GLY A 140 -10.08 0.90 12.26
C GLY A 140 -9.71 0.21 13.57
N HIS A 141 -9.06 -0.94 13.46
CA HIS A 141 -8.46 -1.64 14.58
C HIS A 141 -7.01 -1.93 14.26
N PHE A 142 -6.12 -1.57 15.16
CA PHE A 142 -4.71 -1.90 15.05
C PHE A 142 -4.51 -3.42 15.02
N ASP A 143 -3.86 -3.91 13.97
CA ASP A 143 -3.55 -5.33 13.82
C ASP A 143 -2.05 -5.56 13.53
N VAL A 144 -1.38 -6.26 14.44
CA VAL A 144 0.02 -6.67 14.28
C VAL A 144 0.22 -7.54 13.03
N ALA A 145 -0.80 -8.31 12.64
CA ALA A 145 -0.72 -9.14 11.43
C ALA A 145 -0.70 -8.29 10.16
N ASP A 146 -1.39 -7.15 10.13
CA ASP A 146 -1.33 -6.19 9.03
C ASP A 146 0.06 -5.51 8.94
N LEU A 147 0.70 -5.20 10.07
CA LEU A 147 2.09 -4.75 10.08
C LEU A 147 3.05 -5.81 9.53
N ALA A 148 2.88 -7.06 9.94
CA ALA A 148 3.68 -8.17 9.43
C ALA A 148 3.48 -8.39 7.94
N ALA A 149 2.22 -8.37 7.46
CA ALA A 149 1.88 -8.46 6.05
C ALA A 149 2.49 -7.31 5.23
N THR A 150 2.43 -6.09 5.75
CA THR A 150 3.07 -4.90 5.18
C THR A 150 4.59 -5.09 5.06
N ALA A 151 5.26 -5.54 6.12
CA ALA A 151 6.71 -5.77 6.10
C ALA A 151 7.10 -6.85 5.08
N VAL A 152 6.31 -7.91 4.94
CA VAL A 152 6.51 -8.97 3.93
C VAL A 152 6.32 -8.41 2.53
N GLY A 153 5.28 -7.61 2.28
CA GLY A 153 5.02 -6.98 0.99
C GLY A 153 6.15 -6.04 0.55
N VAL A 154 6.61 -5.16 1.46
CA VAL A 154 7.77 -4.28 1.23
C VAL A 154 9.04 -5.06 0.93
N SER A 155 9.32 -6.10 1.71
CA SER A 155 10.50 -6.96 1.52
C SER A 155 10.44 -7.68 0.18
N GLY A 156 9.27 -8.18 -0.22
CA GLY A 156 9.05 -8.80 -1.52
C GLY A 156 9.34 -7.85 -2.68
N ALA A 157 8.88 -6.59 -2.60
CA ALA A 157 9.16 -5.56 -3.59
C ALA A 157 10.65 -5.23 -3.67
N PHE A 158 11.33 -5.12 -2.53
CA PHE A 158 12.77 -4.88 -2.46
C PHE A 158 13.57 -6.00 -3.11
N VAL A 159 13.23 -7.26 -2.83
CA VAL A 159 13.86 -8.44 -3.43
C VAL A 159 13.60 -8.51 -4.93
N ALA A 160 12.36 -8.31 -5.37
CA ALA A 160 12.00 -8.32 -6.79
C ALA A 160 12.82 -7.31 -7.61
N THR A 161 12.99 -6.10 -7.07
CA THR A 161 13.82 -5.07 -7.72
C THR A 161 15.30 -5.43 -7.72
N SER A 162 15.83 -6.07 -6.67
CA SER A 162 17.23 -6.50 -6.59
C SER A 162 17.54 -7.56 -7.65
N ILE A 163 16.69 -8.58 -7.78
CA ILE A 163 16.89 -9.68 -8.75
C ILE A 163 16.90 -9.16 -10.20
N LEU A 164 16.06 -8.18 -10.52
CA LEU A 164 15.97 -7.65 -11.89
C LEU A 164 17.11 -6.69 -12.23
N GLU A 165 17.68 -5.99 -11.25
CA GLU A 165 18.86 -5.15 -11.49
C GLU A 165 20.13 -5.97 -11.72
N GLU A 166 20.29 -7.14 -11.07
CA GLU A 166 21.45 -8.01 -11.26
C GLU A 166 21.47 -8.67 -12.66
N LYS A 167 20.31 -8.74 -13.33
CA LYS A 167 20.18 -9.37 -14.65
C LYS A 167 20.30 -8.40 -15.82
N THR A 168 20.42 -7.11 -15.55
CA THR A 168 20.55 -6.03 -16.53
C THR A 168 21.86 -5.26 -16.35
#